data_59837e0b02d7e60a6a0e48a05956ed81
#
_entry.id   59837e0b02d7e60a6a0e48a05956ed81
#
_cell.length_a   1.000
_cell.length_b   1.000
_cell.length_c   1.000
_cell.angle_alpha   90.00
_cell.angle_beta   90.00
_cell.angle_gamma   90.00
#
_symmetry.space_group_name_H-M   'P 1'
#
loop_
_entity.id
_entity.type
_entity.pdbx_description
1 polymer ?
#
loop_
_entity_poly.entity_id
_entity_poly.type
_entity_poly.pdbx_seq_one_letter_code
_entity_poly.pdbx_strand_id
1 'polypeptide(L)'
;MIAAAKSAQGAAPGLPEAPTEKASDLYARGTTSGMKSEHVFAVVKGAEVALAALRARASRIRAVIADPTLDAATVAWARNETEELDLESARMEEAAARLRKRADGLAANEADVPRWKRYNEAKAARDAAEKALETYPKLAEEIATLLANALAADDKVNFANFDLPRDAEKLKFSHPFARGFESLIGQVRLPRGTLQDQQHWPPPGQNAW
;
A
#
# COMPACT_ATOMS: atom_id res chain seq x y z
N MET A 1 39.46 -19.66 -51.35
CA MET A 1 37.99 -19.64 -51.47
C MET A 1 37.44 -20.90 -50.86
N ILE A 2 36.96 -20.83 -49.59
CA ILE A 2 36.29 -21.96 -48.95
C ILE A 2 34.80 -21.58 -48.93
N ALA A 3 34.03 -22.20 -49.82
CA ALA A 3 32.59 -22.02 -49.88
C ALA A 3 31.99 -22.69 -48.67
N ALA A 4 31.33 -21.92 -47.80
CA ALA A 4 30.51 -22.46 -46.72
C ALA A 4 29.32 -23.18 -47.30
N ALA A 5 29.33 -24.52 -47.19
CA ALA A 5 28.21 -25.36 -47.47
C ALA A 5 27.12 -25.06 -46.40
N LYS A 6 26.11 -24.29 -46.78
CA LYS A 6 24.85 -24.17 -46.07
C LYS A 6 24.19 -25.55 -46.17
N SER A 7 24.38 -26.39 -45.15
CA SER A 7 23.65 -27.65 -45.04
C SER A 7 22.17 -27.32 -44.95
N ALA A 8 21.41 -27.75 -45.96
CA ALA A 8 19.97 -27.80 -45.90
C ALA A 8 19.62 -28.77 -44.76
N GLN A 9 19.30 -28.26 -43.59
CA GLN A 9 18.71 -29.04 -42.51
C GLN A 9 17.32 -29.46 -42.98
N GLY A 10 17.23 -30.70 -43.45
CA GLY A 10 15.98 -31.35 -43.74
C GLY A 10 15.19 -31.46 -42.42
N ALA A 11 14.22 -30.57 -42.24
CA ALA A 11 13.27 -30.70 -41.18
C ALA A 11 12.55 -32.05 -41.35
N ALA A 12 12.63 -32.91 -40.34
CA ALA A 12 11.85 -34.15 -40.35
C ALA A 12 10.36 -33.80 -40.48
N PRO A 13 9.64 -34.39 -41.45
CA PRO A 13 8.24 -34.00 -41.72
C PRO A 13 7.38 -34.32 -40.51
N GLY A 14 6.69 -33.28 -39.98
CA GLY A 14 5.68 -33.43 -38.92
C GLY A 14 6.07 -32.96 -37.52
N LEU A 15 7.27 -32.43 -37.29
CA LEU A 15 7.61 -31.83 -36.02
C LEU A 15 7.08 -30.38 -35.95
N PRO A 16 6.44 -29.95 -34.83
CA PRO A 16 6.03 -28.59 -34.65
C PRO A 16 7.26 -27.68 -34.67
N GLU A 17 7.10 -26.49 -35.21
CA GLU A 17 8.15 -25.46 -35.18
C GLU A 17 8.62 -25.22 -33.75
N ALA A 18 9.93 -24.96 -33.59
CA ALA A 18 10.47 -24.56 -32.31
C ALA A 18 9.86 -23.21 -31.93
N PRO A 19 9.58 -22.97 -30.63
CA PRO A 19 9.16 -21.65 -30.19
C PRO A 19 10.21 -20.62 -30.64
N THR A 20 9.74 -19.56 -31.29
CA THR A 20 10.59 -18.52 -31.90
C THR A 20 11.32 -17.66 -30.88
N GLU A 21 10.83 -17.64 -29.65
CA GLU A 21 11.30 -16.76 -28.57
C GLU A 21 12.26 -17.51 -27.64
N LYS A 22 13.47 -16.97 -27.48
CA LYS A 22 14.52 -17.56 -26.61
C LYS A 22 14.37 -17.08 -25.16
N ALA A 23 14.93 -17.87 -24.25
CA ALA A 23 14.95 -17.51 -22.81
C ALA A 23 15.58 -16.13 -22.55
N SER A 24 16.62 -15.77 -23.30
CA SER A 24 17.27 -14.44 -23.20
C SER A 24 16.32 -13.28 -23.52
N ASP A 25 15.50 -13.44 -24.56
CA ASP A 25 14.62 -12.40 -25.06
C ASP A 25 13.44 -12.18 -24.11
N LEU A 26 12.87 -13.27 -23.60
CA LEU A 26 11.86 -13.26 -22.56
C LEU A 26 12.38 -12.59 -21.28
N TYR A 27 13.59 -12.93 -20.86
CA TYR A 27 14.20 -12.35 -19.67
C TYR A 27 14.46 -10.85 -19.85
N ALA A 28 15.04 -10.44 -20.99
CA ALA A 28 15.26 -9.03 -21.31
C ALA A 28 13.94 -8.24 -21.30
N ARG A 29 12.90 -8.78 -21.91
CA ARG A 29 11.56 -8.16 -21.92
C ARG A 29 11.00 -8.01 -20.50
N GLY A 30 11.06 -9.04 -19.68
CA GLY A 30 10.55 -9.01 -18.31
C GLY A 30 11.39 -8.20 -17.31
N THR A 31 12.61 -7.79 -17.69
CA THR A 31 13.49 -6.95 -16.86
C THR A 31 13.51 -5.48 -17.26
N THR A 32 12.73 -5.07 -18.25
CA THR A 32 12.61 -3.67 -18.66
C THR A 32 12.25 -2.79 -17.46
N SER A 33 12.90 -1.62 -17.37
CA SER A 33 12.66 -0.67 -16.27
C SER A 33 11.25 -0.09 -16.34
N GLY A 34 10.63 0.13 -15.18
CA GLY A 34 9.30 0.74 -15.07
C GLY A 34 8.12 -0.18 -15.36
N MET A 35 8.35 -1.48 -15.58
CA MET A 35 7.25 -2.43 -15.74
C MET A 35 6.47 -2.64 -14.45
N LYS A 36 5.16 -2.78 -14.58
CA LYS A 36 4.28 -3.20 -13.49
C LYS A 36 4.33 -4.72 -13.31
N SER A 37 3.97 -5.20 -12.11
CA SER A 37 3.94 -6.63 -11.77
C SER A 37 3.10 -7.44 -12.74
N GLU A 38 1.92 -6.95 -13.14
CA GLU A 38 1.01 -7.62 -14.08
C GLU A 38 1.66 -7.94 -15.42
N HIS A 39 2.49 -7.02 -15.96
CA HIS A 39 3.19 -7.22 -17.23
C HIS A 39 4.30 -8.27 -17.10
N VAL A 40 5.01 -8.27 -15.95
CA VAL A 40 6.04 -9.30 -15.71
C VAL A 40 5.40 -10.67 -15.55
N PHE A 41 4.24 -10.78 -14.87
CA PHE A 41 3.48 -12.03 -14.81
C PHE A 41 3.01 -12.52 -16.19
N ALA A 42 2.61 -11.62 -17.07
CA ALA A 42 2.26 -11.99 -18.44
C ALA A 42 3.46 -12.58 -19.21
N VAL A 43 4.67 -12.00 -19.02
CA VAL A 43 5.91 -12.56 -19.59
C VAL A 43 6.22 -13.93 -19.00
N VAL A 44 6.07 -14.12 -17.69
CA VAL A 44 6.25 -15.43 -17.02
C VAL A 44 5.32 -16.48 -17.62
N LYS A 45 4.03 -16.13 -17.80
CA LYS A 45 3.06 -17.04 -18.42
C LYS A 45 3.42 -17.40 -19.86
N GLY A 46 3.95 -16.45 -20.63
CA GLY A 46 4.49 -16.69 -21.97
C GLY A 46 5.66 -17.67 -21.94
N ALA A 47 6.59 -17.51 -21.00
CA ALA A 47 7.73 -18.42 -20.81
C ALA A 47 7.28 -19.84 -20.42
N GLU A 48 6.26 -20.00 -19.60
CA GLU A 48 5.70 -21.30 -19.22
C GLU A 48 5.08 -22.03 -20.44
N VAL A 49 4.39 -21.30 -21.31
CA VAL A 49 3.84 -21.85 -22.56
C VAL A 49 4.96 -22.28 -23.49
N ALA A 50 6.00 -21.45 -23.68
CA ALA A 50 7.16 -21.79 -24.50
C ALA A 50 7.92 -23.00 -23.95
N LEU A 51 8.10 -23.08 -22.63
CA LEU A 51 8.73 -24.22 -21.95
C LEU A 51 7.94 -25.54 -22.19
N ALA A 52 6.62 -25.48 -22.09
CA ALA A 52 5.78 -26.63 -22.37
C ALA A 52 5.95 -27.12 -23.84
N ALA A 53 6.04 -26.17 -24.78
CA ALA A 53 6.27 -26.51 -26.21
C ALA A 53 7.66 -27.11 -26.43
N LEU A 54 8.72 -26.57 -25.80
CA LEU A 54 10.07 -27.13 -25.87
C LEU A 54 10.12 -28.60 -25.36
N ARG A 55 9.51 -28.83 -24.20
CA ARG A 55 9.44 -30.16 -23.58
C ARG A 55 8.65 -31.14 -24.43
N ALA A 56 7.54 -30.71 -25.02
CA ALA A 56 6.76 -31.54 -25.94
C ALA A 56 7.56 -31.92 -27.21
N ARG A 57 8.32 -30.96 -27.77
CA ARG A 57 9.20 -31.21 -28.91
C ARG A 57 10.32 -32.21 -28.55
N ALA A 58 11.00 -31.98 -27.42
CA ALA A 58 12.06 -32.89 -26.94
C ALA A 58 11.53 -34.32 -26.72
N SER A 59 10.33 -34.46 -26.17
CA SER A 59 9.70 -35.77 -26.01
C SER A 59 9.45 -36.50 -27.35
N ARG A 60 9.00 -35.76 -28.36
CA ARG A 60 8.79 -36.37 -29.72
C ARG A 60 10.10 -36.77 -30.36
N ILE A 61 11.15 -35.98 -30.25
CA ILE A 61 12.48 -36.30 -30.79
C ILE A 61 13.09 -37.50 -30.06
N ARG A 62 12.89 -37.61 -28.74
CA ARG A 62 13.30 -38.83 -28.00
C ARG A 62 12.60 -40.10 -28.49
N ALA A 63 11.35 -40.01 -28.93
CA ALA A 63 10.65 -41.13 -29.53
C ALA A 63 11.29 -41.54 -30.85
N VAL A 64 11.83 -40.58 -31.64
CA VAL A 64 12.60 -40.88 -32.86
C VAL A 64 13.90 -41.65 -32.54
N ILE A 65 14.62 -41.29 -31.47
CA ILE A 65 15.84 -41.97 -31.04
C ILE A 65 15.58 -43.45 -30.69
N ALA A 66 14.39 -43.75 -30.19
CA ALA A 66 13.99 -45.10 -29.79
C ALA A 66 13.58 -46.01 -30.97
N ASP A 67 13.46 -45.48 -32.18
CA ASP A 67 13.11 -46.26 -33.37
C ASP A 67 14.33 -47.00 -33.93
N PRO A 68 14.36 -48.34 -33.88
CA PRO A 68 15.51 -49.14 -34.32
C PRO A 68 15.68 -49.20 -35.86
N THR A 69 14.71 -48.66 -36.62
CA THR A 69 14.73 -48.66 -38.07
C THR A 69 15.47 -47.49 -38.70
N LEU A 70 15.83 -46.49 -37.87
CA LEU A 70 16.47 -45.28 -38.35
C LEU A 70 17.98 -45.42 -38.50
N ASP A 71 18.52 -44.68 -39.47
CA ASP A 71 19.96 -44.65 -39.70
C ASP A 71 20.71 -43.91 -38.59
N ALA A 72 22.01 -44.20 -38.47
CA ALA A 72 22.87 -43.61 -37.43
C ALA A 72 22.97 -42.08 -37.50
N ALA A 73 22.86 -41.49 -38.69
CA ALA A 73 22.93 -40.01 -38.86
C ALA A 73 21.68 -39.34 -38.31
N THR A 74 20.51 -39.89 -38.56
CA THR A 74 19.23 -39.41 -38.01
C THR A 74 19.21 -39.54 -36.49
N VAL A 75 19.70 -40.63 -35.92
CA VAL A 75 19.81 -40.82 -34.47
C VAL A 75 20.79 -39.83 -33.87
N ALA A 76 21.94 -39.58 -34.49
CA ALA A 76 22.93 -38.61 -34.03
C ALA A 76 22.34 -37.16 -34.04
N TRP A 77 21.65 -36.79 -35.11
CA TRP A 77 20.93 -35.53 -35.19
C TRP A 77 19.89 -35.36 -34.04
N ALA A 78 19.07 -36.40 -33.85
CA ALA A 78 18.03 -36.38 -32.83
C ALA A 78 18.61 -36.26 -31.40
N ARG A 79 19.77 -36.85 -31.12
CA ARG A 79 20.48 -36.69 -29.85
C ARG A 79 20.94 -35.24 -29.64
N ASN A 80 21.63 -34.64 -30.62
CA ASN A 80 22.10 -33.27 -30.54
C ASN A 80 20.94 -32.28 -30.34
N GLU A 81 19.86 -32.44 -31.13
CA GLU A 81 18.67 -31.61 -31.01
C GLU A 81 18.01 -31.73 -29.62
N THR A 82 17.97 -32.95 -29.06
CA THR A 82 17.43 -33.19 -27.73
C THR A 82 18.28 -32.47 -26.66
N GLU A 83 19.61 -32.54 -26.77
CA GLU A 83 20.51 -31.84 -25.83
C GLU A 83 20.35 -30.30 -25.89
N GLU A 84 20.20 -29.75 -27.11
CA GLU A 84 19.94 -28.31 -27.28
C GLU A 84 18.60 -27.88 -26.68
N LEU A 85 17.54 -28.68 -26.89
CA LEU A 85 16.21 -28.42 -26.33
C LEU A 85 16.19 -28.54 -24.81
N ASP A 86 16.91 -29.50 -24.24
CA ASP A 86 17.03 -29.68 -22.81
C ASP A 86 17.76 -28.47 -22.17
N LEU A 87 18.86 -28.00 -22.81
CA LEU A 87 19.59 -26.82 -22.37
C LEU A 87 18.74 -25.59 -22.44
N GLU A 88 18.00 -25.35 -23.54
CA GLU A 88 17.13 -24.21 -23.69
C GLU A 88 15.93 -24.27 -22.72
N SER A 89 15.39 -25.46 -22.47
CA SER A 89 14.36 -25.69 -21.46
C SER A 89 14.84 -25.31 -20.06
N ALA A 90 16.05 -25.69 -19.69
CA ALA A 90 16.64 -25.33 -18.40
C ALA A 90 16.86 -23.80 -18.26
N ARG A 91 17.32 -23.16 -19.34
CA ARG A 91 17.48 -21.69 -19.37
C ARG A 91 16.13 -20.97 -19.24
N MET A 92 15.10 -21.47 -19.93
CA MET A 92 13.75 -20.93 -19.88
C MET A 92 13.15 -21.06 -18.49
N GLU A 93 13.35 -22.21 -17.85
CA GLU A 93 12.91 -22.47 -16.47
C GLU A 93 13.54 -21.50 -15.46
N GLU A 94 14.86 -21.30 -15.55
CA GLU A 94 15.58 -20.36 -14.70
C GLU A 94 15.13 -18.92 -14.96
N ALA A 95 14.96 -18.54 -16.23
CA ALA A 95 14.47 -17.21 -16.59
C ALA A 95 13.06 -16.95 -16.02
N ALA A 96 12.15 -17.93 -16.17
CA ALA A 96 10.80 -17.84 -15.63
C ALA A 96 10.79 -17.72 -14.09
N ALA A 97 11.64 -18.50 -13.41
CA ALA A 97 11.76 -18.44 -11.94
C ALA A 97 12.25 -17.06 -11.45
N ARG A 98 13.27 -16.51 -12.10
CA ARG A 98 13.78 -15.15 -11.78
C ARG A 98 12.74 -14.08 -12.05
N LEU A 99 12.02 -14.15 -13.16
CA LEU A 99 10.97 -13.21 -13.50
C LEU A 99 9.80 -13.30 -12.53
N ARG A 100 9.42 -14.51 -12.10
CA ARG A 100 8.37 -14.70 -11.08
C ARG A 100 8.75 -14.02 -9.78
N LYS A 101 9.97 -14.24 -9.27
CA LYS A 101 10.46 -13.58 -8.07
C LYS A 101 10.44 -12.04 -8.20
N ARG A 102 10.80 -11.52 -9.38
CA ARG A 102 10.70 -10.07 -9.66
C ARG A 102 9.26 -9.59 -9.65
N ALA A 103 8.34 -10.32 -10.30
CA ALA A 103 6.92 -9.95 -10.34
C ALA A 103 6.31 -9.91 -8.94
N ASP A 104 6.61 -10.90 -8.09
CA ASP A 104 6.16 -10.94 -6.70
C ASP A 104 6.69 -9.74 -5.90
N GLY A 105 7.97 -9.37 -6.08
CA GLY A 105 8.54 -8.19 -5.46
C GLY A 105 7.89 -6.88 -5.92
N LEU A 106 7.60 -6.75 -7.21
CA LEU A 106 6.89 -5.58 -7.73
C LEU A 106 5.44 -5.52 -7.20
N ALA A 107 4.73 -6.65 -7.17
CA ALA A 107 3.38 -6.72 -6.62
C ALA A 107 3.32 -6.32 -5.15
N ALA A 108 4.29 -6.75 -4.34
CA ALA A 108 4.41 -6.35 -2.95
C ALA A 108 4.63 -4.83 -2.81
N ASN A 109 5.55 -4.25 -3.59
CA ASN A 109 5.81 -2.82 -3.59
C ASN A 109 4.58 -2.01 -4.05
N GLU A 110 3.89 -2.46 -5.10
CA GLU A 110 2.66 -1.83 -5.59
C GLU A 110 1.55 -1.85 -4.54
N ALA A 111 1.43 -2.95 -3.78
CA ALA A 111 0.47 -3.07 -2.68
C ALA A 111 0.80 -2.16 -1.49
N ASP A 112 2.05 -1.80 -1.28
CA ASP A 112 2.48 -0.94 -0.18
C ASP A 112 2.27 0.56 -0.46
N VAL A 113 2.25 0.98 -1.73
CA VAL A 113 2.01 2.39 -2.10
C VAL A 113 0.74 2.98 -1.43
N PRO A 114 -0.45 2.36 -1.52
CA PRO A 114 -1.64 2.89 -0.87
C PRO A 114 -1.59 2.81 0.66
N ARG A 115 -0.81 1.89 1.24
CA ARG A 115 -0.57 1.79 2.68
C ARG A 115 0.26 2.97 3.17
N TRP A 116 1.34 3.28 2.48
CA TRP A 116 2.18 4.44 2.78
C TRP A 116 1.43 5.76 2.65
N LYS A 117 0.58 5.90 1.62
CA LYS A 117 -0.28 7.08 1.47
C LYS A 117 -1.16 7.28 2.70
N ARG A 118 -1.91 6.24 3.10
CA ARG A 118 -2.78 6.30 4.30
C ARG A 118 -2.00 6.58 5.58
N TYR A 119 -0.82 5.96 5.74
CA TYR A 119 0.05 6.20 6.89
C TYR A 119 0.49 7.66 6.97
N ASN A 120 0.94 8.24 5.86
CA ASN A 120 1.39 9.63 5.82
C ASN A 120 0.24 10.62 6.05
N GLU A 121 -0.95 10.35 5.51
CA GLU A 121 -2.16 11.14 5.78
C GLU A 121 -2.55 11.09 7.25
N ALA A 122 -2.56 9.91 7.86
CA ALA A 122 -2.85 9.74 9.29
C ALA A 122 -1.79 10.44 10.17
N LYS A 123 -0.51 10.35 9.80
CA LYS A 123 0.57 11.04 10.50
C LYS A 123 0.39 12.56 10.44
N ALA A 124 0.11 13.11 9.26
CA ALA A 124 -0.12 14.54 9.10
C ALA A 124 -1.34 15.04 9.91
N ALA A 125 -2.42 14.26 9.92
CA ALA A 125 -3.61 14.58 10.73
C ALA A 125 -3.30 14.53 12.23
N ARG A 126 -2.54 13.55 12.71
CA ARG A 126 -2.09 13.47 14.10
C ARG A 126 -1.25 14.69 14.48
N ASP A 127 -0.24 15.02 13.66
CA ASP A 127 0.69 16.12 13.94
C ASP A 127 -0.07 17.49 13.95
N ALA A 128 -1.07 17.65 13.08
CA ALA A 128 -1.94 18.82 13.08
C ALA A 128 -2.83 18.90 14.34
N ALA A 129 -3.39 17.77 14.77
CA ALA A 129 -4.18 17.69 16.00
C ALA A 129 -3.34 17.97 17.24
N GLU A 130 -2.13 17.43 17.34
CA GLU A 130 -1.18 17.67 18.41
C GLU A 130 -0.86 19.16 18.51
N LYS A 131 -0.53 19.80 17.39
CA LYS A 131 -0.29 21.25 17.33
C LYS A 131 -1.51 22.08 17.72
N ALA A 132 -2.71 21.67 17.34
CA ALA A 132 -3.95 22.33 17.75
C ALA A 132 -4.17 22.21 19.26
N LEU A 133 -3.89 21.04 19.84
CA LEU A 133 -4.01 20.81 21.28
C LEU A 133 -3.01 21.62 22.13
N GLU A 134 -1.85 22.00 21.57
CA GLU A 134 -0.91 22.90 22.26
C GLU A 134 -1.53 24.28 22.58
N THR A 135 -2.49 24.76 21.79
CA THR A 135 -3.17 26.02 22.02
C THR A 135 -4.30 25.93 23.03
N TYR A 136 -4.78 24.71 23.31
CA TYR A 136 -5.95 24.48 24.17
C TYR A 136 -5.80 25.03 25.60
N PRO A 137 -4.66 24.86 26.32
CA PRO A 137 -4.50 25.38 27.67
C PRO A 137 -4.71 26.89 27.74
N LYS A 138 -4.21 27.63 26.74
CA LYS A 138 -4.36 29.07 26.65
C LYS A 138 -5.82 29.47 26.47
N LEU A 139 -6.53 28.81 25.57
CA LEU A 139 -7.96 29.06 25.37
C LEU A 139 -8.78 28.70 26.60
N ALA A 140 -8.45 27.64 27.30
CA ALA A 140 -9.10 27.24 28.54
C ALA A 140 -8.90 28.29 29.65
N GLU A 141 -7.71 28.86 29.74
CA GLU A 141 -7.39 29.95 30.72
C GLU A 141 -8.15 31.24 30.39
N GLU A 142 -8.23 31.61 29.10
CA GLU A 142 -9.01 32.75 28.64
C GLU A 142 -10.50 32.59 28.98
N ILE A 143 -11.08 31.43 28.75
CA ILE A 143 -12.48 31.12 29.10
C ILE A 143 -12.68 31.16 30.61
N ALA A 144 -11.79 30.56 31.40
CA ALA A 144 -11.87 30.58 32.85
C ALA A 144 -11.83 32.01 33.40
N THR A 145 -10.98 32.87 32.83
CA THR A 145 -10.87 34.28 33.20
C THR A 145 -12.16 35.06 32.88
N LEU A 146 -12.74 34.82 31.70
CA LEU A 146 -14.02 35.46 31.32
C LEU A 146 -15.15 35.05 32.26
N LEU A 147 -15.23 33.77 32.61
CA LEU A 147 -16.23 33.25 33.54
C LEU A 147 -16.05 33.83 34.96
N ALA A 148 -14.81 33.89 35.44
CA ALA A 148 -14.51 34.50 36.75
C ALA A 148 -14.91 35.98 36.79
N ASN A 149 -14.63 36.75 35.74
CA ASN A 149 -15.02 38.14 35.62
C ASN A 149 -16.54 38.33 35.57
N ALA A 150 -17.25 37.43 34.85
CA ALA A 150 -18.72 37.47 34.82
C ALA A 150 -19.33 37.19 36.19
N LEU A 151 -18.84 36.19 36.92
CA LEU A 151 -19.27 35.88 38.28
C LEU A 151 -19.01 37.06 39.25
N ALA A 152 -17.80 37.62 39.19
CA ALA A 152 -17.47 38.80 40.03
C ALA A 152 -18.32 40.03 39.71
N ALA A 153 -18.74 40.22 38.45
CA ALA A 153 -19.67 41.24 38.05
C ALA A 153 -21.07 41.00 38.62
N ASP A 154 -21.56 39.77 38.54
CA ASP A 154 -22.88 39.38 39.07
C ASP A 154 -22.93 39.47 40.60
N ASP A 155 -21.85 39.16 41.30
CA ASP A 155 -21.75 39.38 42.75
C ASP A 155 -21.89 40.87 43.13
N LYS A 156 -21.25 41.74 42.33
CA LYS A 156 -21.40 43.21 42.52
C LYS A 156 -22.84 43.69 42.26
N VAL A 157 -23.48 43.12 41.22
CA VAL A 157 -24.90 43.41 40.91
C VAL A 157 -25.81 42.94 42.05
N ASN A 158 -25.57 41.73 42.57
CA ASN A 158 -26.30 41.22 43.74
C ASN A 158 -26.16 42.16 44.93
N PHE A 159 -24.95 42.56 45.25
CA PHE A 159 -24.69 43.46 46.39
C PHE A 159 -25.36 44.81 46.19
N ALA A 160 -25.25 45.41 45.00
CA ALA A 160 -25.92 46.72 44.70
C ALA A 160 -27.45 46.61 44.74
N ASN A 161 -28.02 45.47 44.30
CA ASN A 161 -29.46 45.24 44.35
C ASN A 161 -30.00 44.98 45.76
N PHE A 162 -29.13 44.61 46.72
CA PHE A 162 -29.52 44.41 48.11
C PHE A 162 -29.74 45.76 48.86
N ASP A 163 -28.95 46.77 48.51
CA ASP A 163 -29.04 48.10 49.12
C ASP A 163 -29.20 49.18 48.03
N LEU A 164 -30.37 49.21 47.41
CA LEU A 164 -30.69 50.10 46.32
C LEU A 164 -30.97 51.52 46.82
N PRO A 165 -30.42 52.58 46.18
CA PRO A 165 -30.84 53.97 46.42
C PRO A 165 -32.34 54.10 46.11
N ARG A 166 -33.02 55.14 46.83
CA ARG A 166 -34.47 55.29 46.87
C ARG A 166 -35.19 55.35 45.52
N ASP A 167 -34.51 55.79 44.45
CA ASP A 167 -35.09 55.96 43.10
C ASP A 167 -34.35 55.14 42.05
N ALA A 168 -33.54 54.13 42.43
CA ALA A 168 -32.76 53.31 41.50
C ALA A 168 -33.52 52.09 41.12
N GLU A 169 -33.45 51.72 39.80
CA GLU A 169 -33.98 50.48 39.30
C GLU A 169 -33.02 49.32 39.62
N LYS A 170 -33.57 48.13 39.85
CA LYS A 170 -32.79 46.89 39.99
C LYS A 170 -31.93 46.62 38.77
N LEU A 171 -30.62 46.50 38.99
CA LEU A 171 -29.68 46.12 37.98
C LEU A 171 -29.97 44.66 37.55
N LYS A 172 -29.95 44.43 36.24
CA LYS A 172 -29.99 43.07 35.69
C LYS A 172 -28.59 42.46 35.70
N PHE A 173 -28.49 41.18 35.93
CA PHE A 173 -27.23 40.44 35.80
C PHE A 173 -26.63 40.63 34.42
N SER A 174 -25.31 40.55 34.33
CA SER A 174 -24.52 40.84 33.13
C SER A 174 -24.96 40.06 31.91
N HIS A 175 -25.56 38.90 32.10
CA HIS A 175 -26.11 38.11 30.99
C HIS A 175 -27.29 37.23 31.45
N PRO A 176 -28.43 37.22 30.71
CA PRO A 176 -29.53 36.29 31.00
C PRO A 176 -29.11 34.80 30.83
N PHE A 177 -28.04 34.54 30.10
CA PHE A 177 -27.40 33.24 30.04
C PHE A 177 -26.61 32.84 31.29
N ALA A 178 -26.22 33.75 32.17
CA ALA A 178 -25.46 33.42 33.37
C ALA A 178 -26.25 32.52 34.32
N ARG A 179 -27.58 32.59 34.34
CA ARG A 179 -28.45 31.68 35.11
C ARG A 179 -28.65 30.30 34.42
N GLY A 180 -28.55 30.25 33.08
CA GLY A 180 -28.46 28.98 32.32
C GLY A 180 -27.07 28.37 32.39
N PHE A 181 -26.09 29.18 32.76
CA PHE A 181 -24.65 28.78 32.81
C PHE A 181 -24.29 27.93 34.03
N GLU A 182 -25.05 27.87 35.09
CA GLU A 182 -24.81 26.87 36.14
C GLU A 182 -24.82 25.46 35.56
N SER A 183 -25.63 25.22 34.54
CA SER A 183 -25.62 23.94 33.82
C SER A 183 -24.42 23.82 32.86
N LEU A 184 -23.99 24.92 32.22
CA LEU A 184 -22.83 24.90 31.31
C LEU A 184 -21.51 24.90 32.08
N ILE A 185 -21.34 25.67 33.15
CA ILE A 185 -20.15 25.65 34.03
C ILE A 185 -20.05 24.26 34.71
N GLY A 186 -21.18 23.65 35.08
CA GLY A 186 -21.22 22.30 35.63
C GLY A 186 -20.93 21.21 34.58
N GLN A 187 -21.16 21.49 33.30
CA GLN A 187 -20.95 20.59 32.18
C GLN A 187 -19.59 20.78 31.50
N VAL A 188 -19.06 22.00 31.42
CA VAL A 188 -17.72 22.28 30.89
C VAL A 188 -16.70 22.04 32.01
N ARG A 189 -16.30 20.80 32.17
CA ARG A 189 -15.14 20.46 32.99
C ARG A 189 -13.88 20.80 32.21
N LEU A 190 -13.34 22.00 32.43
CA LEU A 190 -11.99 22.29 31.94
C LEU A 190 -11.02 21.33 32.61
N PRO A 191 -10.14 20.69 31.87
CA PRO A 191 -9.14 19.82 32.46
C PRO A 191 -8.26 20.65 33.40
N ARG A 192 -8.24 20.25 34.66
CA ARG A 192 -7.33 20.80 35.65
C ARG A 192 -6.03 20.03 35.54
N GLY A 193 -4.96 20.70 35.23
CA GLY A 193 -3.63 20.18 35.35
C GLY A 193 -2.93 19.93 34.02
N THR A 194 -1.64 19.71 34.14
CA THR A 194 -0.74 19.31 33.06
C THR A 194 -1.18 17.97 32.47
N LEU A 195 -0.81 17.70 31.24
CA LEU A 195 -1.07 16.45 30.48
C LEU A 195 -0.75 15.14 31.24
N GLN A 196 -0.11 15.23 32.40
CA GLN A 196 0.20 14.08 33.27
C GLN A 196 -0.95 13.67 34.21
N ASP A 197 -1.89 14.56 34.49
CA ASP A 197 -3.09 14.25 35.29
C ASP A 197 -4.30 13.91 34.40
N GLN A 198 -4.07 13.09 33.38
CA GLN A 198 -5.10 12.66 32.43
C GLN A 198 -6.16 11.79 33.12
N GLN A 199 -7.09 12.42 33.80
CA GLN A 199 -8.42 11.84 33.88
C GLN A 199 -9.08 12.08 32.53
N HIS A 200 -9.26 10.98 31.77
CA HIS A 200 -9.92 10.98 30.48
C HIS A 200 -11.24 11.73 30.56
N TRP A 201 -11.38 12.74 29.75
CA TRP A 201 -12.62 13.48 29.61
C TRP A 201 -13.19 13.27 28.21
N PRO A 202 -14.45 12.92 28.06
CA PRO A 202 -15.38 12.43 29.09
C PRO A 202 -15.02 11.04 29.61
N PRO A 203 -15.44 10.64 30.81
CA PRO A 203 -15.20 9.28 31.28
C PRO A 203 -15.81 8.28 30.30
N PRO A 204 -15.13 7.15 30.02
CA PRO A 204 -15.62 6.15 29.07
C PRO A 204 -17.02 5.70 29.45
N GLY A 205 -17.99 5.85 28.54
CA GLY A 205 -19.39 5.46 28.73
C GLY A 205 -20.38 6.60 29.02
N GLN A 206 -19.95 7.84 29.19
CA GLN A 206 -20.85 8.97 29.16
C GLN A 206 -20.79 9.60 27.76
N ASN A 207 -21.84 9.36 26.96
CA ASN A 207 -22.05 10.07 25.72
C ASN A 207 -22.12 11.56 26.03
N ALA A 208 -21.07 12.32 25.66
CA ALA A 208 -21.14 13.75 25.52
C ALA A 208 -22.01 14.04 24.29
N TRP A 209 -23.30 14.31 24.49
CA TRP A 209 -24.43 14.70 23.60
C TRP A 209 -25.59 13.73 23.67
#